data_2fbda3b989163420b1402167476883b1
#
_entry.id   2fbda3b989163420b1402167476883b1
#
_cell.length_a   1.000
_cell.length_b   1.000
_cell.length_c   1.000
_cell.angle_alpha   90.00
_cell.angle_beta   90.00
_cell.angle_gamma   90.00
#
_symmetry.space_group_name_H-M   'P 1'
#
loop_
_entity.id
_entity.type
_entity.pdbx_description
1 polymer ?
#
loop_
_entity_poly.entity_id
_entity_poly.type
_entity_poly.pdbx_seq_one_letter_code
_entity_poly.pdbx_strand_id
1 'polypeptide(L)'
;MPTPKLAFGTATLKGKILDYQKEMMQQMKMHIESPALNVHNEQNIIKIKEDGTFQAEVKVASVTSVALELPFGWIECLIAPNEETSLIINTKELCRRQAHLQKKDKTYGEPVYFNGYLASLQQELASVDIDIVLKSVYYMDMYNDIAGKSADEYKAYVLERLPSIRKEIAQSTYSNACKELLNIQVDLAATGKIAMTERELKSAYIAVNKLNKEQTDDYFYNTRIDIPTGYYDILKEFTSINTLKALYGKYYASTIYLISFLPNSLDVLKETLGTGQGPLFDNIKFNKLYQSIKDFTPLTVEQNAELKTFSSPAYAEMLTQTNKEIIKKIELNKRKTGFTVNETGQVSNEDLFPSIISKFRGHTLLVDFWATWCGPCRTANKAITPMKEELKDKDIIYLYITGETSPKGTWENMITDIHGEHFRVTNEQWSFLMSSFNIRGVPTYFVVDPEGNITFKQTGFPGVDTMKKELMKALNK
;
A
#
# COMPACT_ATOMS: atom_id res chain seq x y z
N MET A 1 10.55 22.35 11.21
CA MET A 1 10.91 21.57 9.98
C MET A 1 10.89 22.47 8.76
N PRO A 2 11.71 22.21 7.71
CA PRO A 2 11.56 22.89 6.43
C PRO A 2 10.22 22.57 5.78
N THR A 3 9.78 23.39 4.82
CA THR A 3 8.61 23.06 4.00
C THR A 3 8.98 21.92 3.02
N PRO A 4 8.19 20.83 2.96
CA PRO A 4 8.47 19.72 2.05
C PRO A 4 8.44 20.17 0.59
N LYS A 5 9.36 19.68 -0.21
CA LYS A 5 9.37 19.90 -1.65
C LYS A 5 8.41 18.92 -2.33
N LEU A 6 7.54 19.43 -3.17
CA LEU A 6 6.68 18.66 -4.05
C LEU A 6 7.29 18.61 -5.44
N ALA A 7 7.79 17.48 -5.87
CA ALA A 7 8.31 17.25 -7.22
C ALA A 7 8.53 15.75 -7.44
N PHE A 8 8.37 15.26 -8.67
CA PHE A 8 8.90 13.95 -8.99
C PHE A 8 10.42 13.91 -8.89
N GLY A 9 10.95 12.84 -8.32
CA GLY A 9 12.37 12.62 -8.22
C GLY A 9 12.69 11.21 -7.76
N THR A 10 13.97 10.87 -7.76
CA THR A 10 14.47 9.62 -7.22
C THR A 10 15.16 9.89 -5.89
N ALA A 11 14.64 9.30 -4.83
CA ALA A 11 15.29 9.27 -3.53
C ALA A 11 16.30 8.12 -3.49
N THR A 12 17.47 8.35 -2.92
CA THR A 12 18.48 7.31 -2.69
C THR A 12 18.50 6.96 -1.22
N LEU A 13 18.22 5.69 -0.90
CA LEU A 13 18.41 5.11 0.43
C LEU A 13 19.60 4.16 0.38
N LYS A 14 20.62 4.40 1.18
CA LYS A 14 21.78 3.52 1.27
C LYS A 14 22.19 3.29 2.73
N GLY A 15 22.94 2.23 2.97
CA GLY A 15 23.42 2.00 4.33
C GLY A 15 24.37 0.82 4.46
N LYS A 16 24.75 0.59 5.70
CA LYS A 16 25.61 -0.51 6.11
C LYS A 16 25.11 -1.13 7.40
N ILE A 17 25.13 -2.45 7.44
CA ILE A 17 24.85 -3.24 8.63
C ILE A 17 26.16 -3.55 9.30
N LEU A 18 26.31 -3.16 10.59
CA LEU A 18 27.51 -3.47 11.37
C LEU A 18 27.55 -4.97 11.71
N ASP A 19 28.75 -5.53 11.69
CA ASP A 19 29.01 -6.93 12.02
C ASP A 19 28.12 -7.90 11.20
N TYR A 20 27.86 -7.53 9.93
CA TYR A 20 26.99 -8.30 9.04
C TYR A 20 27.56 -9.67 8.76
N GLN A 21 26.68 -10.67 8.83
CA GLN A 21 26.94 -12.05 8.42
C GLN A 21 25.82 -12.47 7.48
N LYS A 22 26.16 -13.08 6.35
CA LYS A 22 25.22 -13.45 5.28
C LYS A 22 24.11 -14.39 5.77
N GLU A 23 24.42 -15.20 6.77
CA GLU A 23 23.49 -16.14 7.42
C GLU A 23 22.38 -15.43 8.20
N MET A 24 22.59 -14.19 8.61
CA MET A 24 21.57 -13.40 9.33
C MET A 24 20.41 -13.02 8.40
N MET A 25 20.73 -12.53 7.23
CA MET A 25 19.78 -12.17 6.17
C MET A 25 20.53 -11.78 4.89
N GLN A 26 19.95 -12.06 3.72
CA GLN A 26 20.52 -11.67 2.41
C GLN A 26 19.75 -10.51 1.76
N GLN A 27 18.59 -10.23 2.29
CA GLN A 27 17.70 -9.17 1.82
C GLN A 27 16.83 -8.65 2.95
N MET A 28 16.34 -7.43 2.83
CA MET A 28 15.35 -6.84 3.72
C MET A 28 14.18 -6.31 2.90
N LYS A 29 13.02 -6.17 3.53
CA LYS A 29 11.88 -5.50 2.92
C LYS A 29 11.88 -4.04 3.30
N MET A 30 11.54 -3.20 2.35
CA MET A 30 11.26 -1.79 2.56
C MET A 30 9.78 -1.53 2.27
N HIS A 31 9.07 -1.06 3.26
CA HIS A 31 7.67 -0.65 3.17
C HIS A 31 7.62 0.85 2.91
N ILE A 32 6.86 1.27 1.91
CA ILE A 32 6.79 2.65 1.45
C ILE A 32 5.40 3.20 1.68
N GLU A 33 5.33 4.34 2.35
CA GLU A 33 4.12 5.13 2.57
C GLU A 33 4.29 6.48 1.88
N SER A 34 3.75 6.63 0.67
CA SER A 34 3.83 7.87 -0.11
C SER A 34 2.48 8.55 -0.25
N PRO A 35 2.25 9.63 0.51
CA PRO A 35 0.98 10.34 0.46
C PRO A 35 0.65 10.93 -0.91
N ALA A 36 1.67 11.55 -1.54
CA ALA A 36 1.51 12.22 -2.82
C ALA A 36 1.24 11.24 -3.99
N LEU A 37 1.60 9.97 -3.86
CA LEU A 37 1.40 8.96 -4.90
C LEU A 37 0.28 7.96 -4.59
N ASN A 38 -0.43 8.16 -3.49
CA ASN A 38 -1.43 7.22 -2.97
C ASN A 38 -0.88 5.79 -2.85
N VAL A 39 0.35 5.69 -2.36
CA VAL A 39 1.02 4.41 -2.12
C VAL A 39 0.91 4.09 -0.65
N HIS A 40 0.24 2.98 -0.35
CA HIS A 40 0.11 2.43 0.99
C HIS A 40 0.81 1.09 1.04
N ASN A 41 1.82 0.97 1.91
CA ASN A 41 2.53 -0.27 2.19
C ASN A 41 3.02 -1.00 0.92
N GLU A 42 3.53 -0.26 -0.08
CA GLU A 42 4.25 -0.88 -1.19
C GLU A 42 5.53 -1.52 -0.65
N GLN A 43 5.78 -2.76 -1.03
CA GLN A 43 6.93 -3.51 -0.57
C GLN A 43 7.99 -3.62 -1.67
N ASN A 44 9.20 -3.19 -1.37
CA ASN A 44 10.38 -3.38 -2.20
C ASN A 44 11.41 -4.25 -1.47
N ILE A 45 12.07 -5.13 -2.20
CA ILE A 45 13.14 -5.97 -1.66
C ILE A 45 14.48 -5.29 -1.91
N ILE A 46 15.24 -5.09 -0.84
CA ILE A 46 16.62 -4.57 -0.89
C ILE A 46 17.58 -5.72 -0.69
N LYS A 47 18.45 -5.96 -1.67
CA LYS A 47 19.54 -6.94 -1.55
C LYS A 47 20.69 -6.36 -0.73
N ILE A 48 21.27 -7.18 0.14
CA ILE A 48 22.43 -6.83 0.96
C ILE A 48 23.66 -7.47 0.34
N LYS A 49 24.71 -6.66 0.14
CA LYS A 49 26.00 -7.15 -0.37
C LYS A 49 26.78 -7.91 0.71
N GLU A 50 27.81 -8.64 0.33
CA GLU A 50 28.63 -9.45 1.24
C GLU A 50 29.32 -8.63 2.33
N ASP A 51 29.63 -7.36 2.07
CA ASP A 51 30.21 -6.41 3.03
C ASP A 51 29.16 -5.74 3.95
N GLY A 52 27.90 -6.15 3.88
CA GLY A 52 26.80 -5.61 4.65
C GLY A 52 26.24 -4.30 4.12
N THR A 53 26.73 -3.80 2.97
CA THR A 53 26.19 -2.58 2.35
C THR A 53 24.92 -2.87 1.55
N PHE A 54 24.05 -1.85 1.44
CA PHE A 54 22.84 -1.91 0.64
C PHE A 54 22.51 -0.55 0.03
N GLN A 55 21.73 -0.57 -1.05
CA GLN A 55 21.21 0.63 -1.68
C GLN A 55 19.87 0.35 -2.36
N ALA A 56 18.98 1.33 -2.31
CA ALA A 56 17.72 1.34 -3.05
C ALA A 56 17.47 2.74 -3.62
N GLU A 57 16.87 2.76 -4.80
CA GLU A 57 16.34 3.96 -5.43
C GLU A 57 14.82 3.89 -5.46
N VAL A 58 14.17 4.96 -4.98
CA VAL A 58 12.71 5.03 -4.86
C VAL A 58 12.21 6.26 -5.58
N LYS A 59 11.26 6.08 -6.50
CA LYS A 59 10.56 7.19 -7.12
C LYS A 59 9.56 7.77 -6.15
N VAL A 60 9.70 9.04 -5.84
CA VAL A 60 8.86 9.77 -4.89
C VAL A 60 8.42 11.10 -5.47
N ALA A 61 7.32 11.66 -4.95
CA ALA A 61 6.79 12.95 -5.37
C ALA A 61 6.82 14.00 -4.24
N SER A 62 7.15 13.57 -3.04
CA SER A 62 7.32 14.41 -1.84
C SER A 62 8.20 13.67 -0.84
N VAL A 63 8.41 14.26 0.33
CA VAL A 63 8.92 13.51 1.48
C VAL A 63 8.02 12.29 1.71
N THR A 64 8.65 11.14 1.93
CA THR A 64 8.01 9.83 1.98
C THR A 64 8.56 9.07 3.17
N SER A 65 7.68 8.50 3.97
CA SER A 65 8.08 7.63 5.07
C SER A 65 8.34 6.22 4.55
N VAL A 66 9.44 5.62 4.95
CA VAL A 66 9.75 4.23 4.65
C VAL A 66 10.12 3.49 5.93
N ALA A 67 9.78 2.22 6.00
CA ALA A 67 10.13 1.33 7.09
C ALA A 67 10.92 0.13 6.58
N LEU A 68 12.11 -0.07 7.09
CA LEU A 68 12.94 -1.24 6.81
C LEU A 68 12.57 -2.35 7.78
N GLU A 69 12.08 -3.47 7.26
CA GLU A 69 11.77 -4.68 8.01
C GLU A 69 12.99 -5.60 8.04
N LEU A 70 13.54 -5.80 9.24
CA LEU A 70 14.63 -6.72 9.51
C LEU A 70 14.13 -7.85 10.41
N PRO A 71 14.78 -9.03 10.43
CA PRO A 71 14.38 -10.16 11.29
C PRO A 71 14.29 -9.82 12.79
N PHE A 72 14.97 -8.78 13.22
CA PHE A 72 15.12 -8.37 14.62
C PHE A 72 14.59 -6.96 14.90
N GLY A 73 13.75 -6.39 14.05
CA GLY A 73 13.07 -5.12 14.30
C GLY A 73 12.91 -4.25 13.07
N TRP A 74 12.32 -3.09 13.29
CA TRP A 74 11.99 -2.13 12.25
C TRP A 74 12.80 -0.84 12.41
N ILE A 75 13.21 -0.25 11.29
CA ILE A 75 13.83 1.08 11.23
C ILE A 75 12.98 1.95 10.32
N GLU A 76 12.45 3.02 10.86
CA GLU A 76 11.72 4.03 10.10
C GLU A 76 12.67 5.13 9.65
N CYS A 77 12.50 5.62 8.43
CA CYS A 77 13.25 6.76 7.91
C CYS A 77 12.45 7.59 6.90
N LEU A 78 12.92 8.79 6.67
CA LEU A 78 12.37 9.72 5.68
C LEU A 78 13.28 9.78 4.47
N ILE A 79 12.69 9.70 3.29
CA ILE A 79 13.35 9.93 2.01
C ILE A 79 12.64 11.05 1.25
N ALA A 80 13.33 11.73 0.34
CA ALA A 80 12.74 12.85 -0.41
C ALA A 80 13.27 12.91 -1.85
N PRO A 81 12.55 13.61 -2.77
CA PRO A 81 12.94 13.71 -4.17
C PRO A 81 14.33 14.28 -4.35
N ASN A 82 15.20 13.53 -5.05
CA ASN A 82 16.60 13.88 -5.37
C ASN A 82 17.49 14.10 -4.14
N GLU A 83 17.09 13.51 -3.00
CA GLU A 83 17.86 13.54 -1.76
C GLU A 83 18.42 12.14 -1.45
N GLU A 84 19.51 12.13 -0.68
CA GLU A 84 20.12 10.92 -0.18
C GLU A 84 19.87 10.80 1.33
N THR A 85 19.35 9.66 1.75
CA THR A 85 19.32 9.22 3.14
C THR A 85 20.26 8.03 3.30
N SER A 86 21.22 8.13 4.21
CA SER A 86 22.10 7.01 4.50
C SER A 86 22.09 6.66 5.98
N LEU A 87 22.26 5.36 6.28
CA LEU A 87 22.17 4.87 7.65
C LEU A 87 23.17 3.75 7.93
N ILE A 88 23.61 3.69 9.19
CA ILE A 88 24.40 2.58 9.72
C ILE A 88 23.53 1.85 10.75
N ILE A 89 23.30 0.56 10.53
CA ILE A 89 22.44 -0.27 11.38
C ILE A 89 23.31 -1.07 12.35
N ASN A 90 23.09 -0.87 13.65
CA ASN A 90 23.68 -1.68 14.71
C ASN A 90 22.68 -2.77 15.10
N THR A 91 22.84 -3.97 14.54
CA THR A 91 21.92 -5.09 14.76
C THR A 91 21.85 -5.52 16.22
N LYS A 92 22.95 -5.45 16.95
CA LYS A 92 23.01 -5.79 18.37
C LYS A 92 22.12 -4.85 19.21
N GLU A 93 22.22 -3.54 18.97
CA GLU A 93 21.41 -2.56 19.69
C GLU A 93 19.94 -2.59 19.21
N LEU A 94 19.69 -2.90 17.93
CA LEU A 94 18.33 -3.09 17.43
C LEU A 94 17.65 -4.29 18.10
N CYS A 95 18.35 -5.41 18.27
CA CYS A 95 17.85 -6.57 19.02
C CYS A 95 17.57 -6.23 20.49
N ARG A 96 18.46 -5.45 21.13
CA ARG A 96 18.27 -5.01 22.52
C ARG A 96 17.05 -4.09 22.65
N ARG A 97 16.88 -3.14 21.72
CA ARG A 97 15.69 -2.29 21.66
C ARG A 97 14.42 -3.13 21.55
N GLN A 98 14.40 -4.12 20.65
CA GLN A 98 13.24 -5.00 20.50
C GLN A 98 12.93 -5.80 21.77
N ALA A 99 13.95 -6.29 22.47
CA ALA A 99 13.78 -6.96 23.75
C ALA A 99 13.25 -6.01 24.84
N HIS A 100 13.73 -4.75 24.86
CA HIS A 100 13.24 -3.71 25.76
C HIS A 100 11.75 -3.40 25.53
N LEU A 101 11.33 -3.24 24.26
CA LEU A 101 9.92 -3.01 23.90
C LEU A 101 9.01 -4.14 24.38
N GLN A 102 9.50 -5.38 24.39
CA GLN A 102 8.72 -6.54 24.87
C GLN A 102 8.70 -6.66 26.39
N LYS A 103 9.83 -6.45 27.07
CA LYS A 103 10.01 -6.76 28.50
C LYS A 103 10.24 -5.54 29.38
N LYS A 104 10.48 -4.35 28.82
CA LYS A 104 10.75 -3.07 29.52
C LYS A 104 11.91 -3.08 30.51
N ASP A 105 12.83 -4.04 30.42
CA ASP A 105 13.85 -4.31 31.45
C ASP A 105 15.30 -4.13 30.98
N LYS A 106 15.54 -3.74 29.74
CA LYS A 106 16.90 -3.63 29.19
C LYS A 106 17.19 -2.24 28.63
N THR A 107 18.37 -1.75 28.92
CA THR A 107 18.95 -0.57 28.25
C THR A 107 19.52 -0.98 26.91
N TYR A 108 19.45 -0.11 25.94
CA TYR A 108 20.07 -0.28 24.62
C TYR A 108 20.77 1.03 24.20
N GLY A 109 21.79 0.90 23.35
CA GLY A 109 22.47 2.01 22.70
C GLY A 109 21.76 2.41 21.40
N GLU A 110 22.45 3.19 20.56
CA GLU A 110 21.89 3.65 19.28
C GLU A 110 21.75 2.49 18.29
N PRO A 111 20.51 2.12 17.88
CA PRO A 111 20.28 1.04 16.94
C PRO A 111 20.53 1.44 15.48
N VAL A 112 20.54 2.75 15.20
CA VAL A 112 20.75 3.30 13.86
C VAL A 112 21.40 4.68 13.96
N TYR A 113 22.29 4.97 13.00
CA TYR A 113 22.89 6.30 12.82
C TYR A 113 22.54 6.82 11.45
N PHE A 114 21.98 8.03 11.36
CA PHE A 114 21.55 8.66 10.12
C PHE A 114 22.54 9.70 9.62
N ASN A 115 22.68 9.77 8.27
CA ASN A 115 23.38 10.82 7.54
C ASN A 115 22.52 11.26 6.32
N GLY A 116 22.80 12.44 5.80
CA GLY A 116 22.13 13.00 4.64
C GLY A 116 20.83 13.71 4.99
N TYR A 117 19.77 13.44 4.24
CA TYR A 117 18.50 14.16 4.34
C TYR A 117 17.91 14.14 5.75
N LEU A 118 17.77 15.32 6.35
CA LEU A 118 17.22 15.51 7.70
C LEU A 118 17.86 14.61 8.78
N ALA A 119 19.15 14.28 8.65
CA ALA A 119 19.82 13.31 9.52
C ALA A 119 19.58 13.55 11.01
N SER A 120 19.74 14.80 11.49
CA SER A 120 19.52 15.12 12.91
C SER A 120 18.10 14.87 13.37
N LEU A 121 17.09 15.20 12.54
CA LEU A 121 15.70 14.94 12.86
C LEU A 121 15.41 13.44 12.86
N GLN A 122 15.92 12.71 11.88
CA GLN A 122 15.74 11.25 11.79
C GLN A 122 16.41 10.53 12.96
N GLN A 123 17.60 10.99 13.38
CA GLN A 123 18.29 10.45 14.56
C GLN A 123 17.47 10.64 15.83
N GLU A 124 16.90 11.83 15.97
CA GLU A 124 16.05 12.15 17.11
C GLU A 124 14.76 11.32 17.11
N LEU A 125 14.10 11.18 15.96
CA LEU A 125 12.90 10.34 15.81
C LEU A 125 13.17 8.86 16.11
N ALA A 126 14.34 8.33 15.79
CA ALA A 126 14.72 6.97 16.11
C ALA A 126 14.87 6.71 17.62
N SER A 127 15.11 7.77 18.38
CA SER A 127 15.22 7.72 19.85
C SER A 127 13.89 8.01 20.58
N VAL A 128 12.87 8.49 19.87
CA VAL A 128 11.54 8.74 20.46
C VAL A 128 10.96 7.42 20.93
N ASP A 129 10.53 7.41 22.21
CA ASP A 129 9.75 6.28 22.70
C ASP A 129 8.47 6.19 21.88
N ILE A 130 8.40 5.14 21.06
CA ILE A 130 7.28 4.87 20.15
C ILE A 130 5.94 4.83 20.89
N ASP A 131 5.99 4.54 22.20
CA ASP A 131 4.85 4.55 23.07
C ASP A 131 4.18 5.94 23.17
N ILE A 132 4.92 7.04 23.03
CA ILE A 132 4.34 8.39 23.13
C ILE A 132 3.29 8.61 22.04
N VAL A 133 3.56 8.18 20.82
CA VAL A 133 2.64 8.34 19.69
C VAL A 133 1.67 7.17 19.57
N LEU A 134 2.13 5.94 19.84
CA LEU A 134 1.28 4.75 19.77
C LEU A 134 0.32 4.62 20.95
N LYS A 135 0.72 5.02 22.16
CA LYS A 135 -0.17 5.00 23.35
C LYS A 135 -1.43 5.85 23.17
N SER A 136 -1.39 6.82 22.25
CA SER A 136 -2.53 7.68 22.02
C SER A 136 -3.56 7.10 21.07
N VAL A 137 -3.18 6.20 20.15
CA VAL A 137 -4.00 5.92 18.98
C VAL A 137 -4.09 4.46 18.56
N TYR A 138 -3.14 3.61 18.95
CA TYR A 138 -3.09 2.20 18.54
C TYR A 138 -2.94 1.25 19.72
N TYR A 139 -4.02 1.01 20.47
CA TYR A 139 -4.04 -0.02 21.52
C TYR A 139 -4.74 -1.28 21.04
N MET A 140 -4.09 -2.43 21.18
CA MET A 140 -4.75 -3.74 21.00
C MET A 140 -5.80 -4.01 22.06
N ASP A 141 -5.64 -3.44 23.27
CA ASP A 141 -6.63 -3.55 24.36
C ASP A 141 -7.77 -2.54 24.27
N MET A 142 -7.72 -1.59 23.34
CA MET A 142 -8.74 -0.55 23.15
C MET A 142 -10.13 -1.10 22.92
N TYR A 143 -10.25 -2.26 22.30
CA TYR A 143 -11.56 -2.85 21.99
C TYR A 143 -12.38 -3.13 23.24
N ASN A 144 -11.75 -3.58 24.33
CA ASN A 144 -12.45 -3.77 25.60
C ASN A 144 -12.98 -2.44 26.17
N ASP A 145 -12.24 -1.34 25.95
CA ASP A 145 -12.60 -0.03 26.47
C ASP A 145 -13.73 0.63 25.67
N ILE A 146 -13.84 0.32 24.39
CA ILE A 146 -14.76 1.03 23.47
C ILE A 146 -15.95 0.19 23.00
N ALA A 147 -15.95 -1.12 23.21
CA ALA A 147 -17.06 -1.97 22.83
C ALA A 147 -18.38 -1.52 23.50
N GLY A 148 -19.39 -1.24 22.70
CA GLY A 148 -20.70 -0.79 23.18
C GLY A 148 -20.82 0.71 23.50
N LYS A 149 -19.74 1.51 23.30
CA LYS A 149 -19.83 2.96 23.43
C LYS A 149 -20.62 3.57 22.26
N SER A 150 -21.26 4.69 22.54
CA SER A 150 -21.79 5.60 21.52
C SER A 150 -20.65 6.32 20.76
N ALA A 151 -20.98 6.95 19.63
CA ALA A 151 -20.00 7.74 18.89
C ALA A 151 -19.39 8.88 19.73
N ASP A 152 -20.21 9.59 20.51
CA ASP A 152 -19.69 10.69 21.35
C ASP A 152 -18.83 10.19 22.51
N GLU A 153 -19.16 9.07 23.14
CA GLU A 153 -18.31 8.44 24.16
C GLU A 153 -16.98 7.94 23.57
N TYR A 154 -16.99 7.42 22.34
CA TYR A 154 -15.77 7.06 21.64
C TYR A 154 -14.93 8.31 21.28
N LYS A 155 -15.56 9.36 20.76
CA LYS A 155 -14.87 10.64 20.51
C LYS A 155 -14.20 11.17 21.78
N ALA A 156 -14.92 11.22 22.90
CA ALA A 156 -14.38 11.63 24.18
C ALA A 156 -13.17 10.74 24.58
N TYR A 157 -13.28 9.43 24.45
CA TYR A 157 -12.19 8.48 24.72
C TYR A 157 -10.93 8.75 23.88
N VAL A 158 -11.09 9.09 22.60
CA VAL A 158 -9.95 9.46 21.73
C VAL A 158 -9.33 10.79 22.19
N LEU A 159 -10.15 11.79 22.51
CA LEU A 159 -9.70 13.15 22.79
C LEU A 159 -9.09 13.32 24.17
N GLU A 160 -9.57 12.61 25.19
CA GLU A 160 -9.12 12.77 26.59
C GLU A 160 -7.63 12.54 26.79
N ARG A 161 -6.98 11.78 25.91
CA ARG A 161 -5.55 11.44 25.99
C ARG A 161 -4.65 12.48 25.33
N LEU A 162 -5.17 13.25 24.37
CA LEU A 162 -4.37 14.17 23.57
C LEU A 162 -3.66 15.24 24.40
N PRO A 163 -4.30 15.88 25.41
CA PRO A 163 -3.62 16.89 26.24
C PRO A 163 -2.41 16.36 26.98
N SER A 164 -2.47 15.15 27.54
CA SER A 164 -1.34 14.55 28.26
C SER A 164 -0.17 14.27 27.33
N ILE A 165 -0.42 13.77 26.13
CA ILE A 165 0.61 13.47 25.13
C ILE A 165 1.26 14.76 24.61
N ARG A 166 0.47 15.77 24.28
CA ARG A 166 1.01 17.08 23.87
C ARG A 166 1.85 17.72 24.97
N LYS A 167 1.46 17.56 26.24
CA LYS A 167 2.24 18.01 27.40
C LYS A 167 3.57 17.25 27.49
N GLU A 168 3.56 15.94 27.31
CA GLU A 168 4.77 15.11 27.32
C GLU A 168 5.71 15.52 26.18
N ILE A 169 5.19 15.69 24.96
CA ILE A 169 5.96 16.21 23.82
C ILE A 169 6.57 17.59 24.15
N ALA A 170 5.77 18.49 24.70
CA ALA A 170 6.24 19.85 25.03
C ALA A 170 7.34 19.86 26.06
N GLN A 171 7.25 18.99 27.08
CA GLN A 171 8.21 18.88 28.18
C GLN A 171 9.46 18.04 27.83
N SER A 172 9.45 17.30 26.72
CA SER A 172 10.58 16.51 26.27
C SER A 172 11.80 17.39 25.93
N THR A 173 12.96 16.77 25.86
CA THR A 173 14.22 17.42 25.43
C THR A 173 14.38 17.50 23.93
N TYR A 174 13.40 17.01 23.15
CA TYR A 174 13.44 17.00 21.70
C TYR A 174 13.51 18.40 21.09
N SER A 175 14.12 18.49 19.91
CA SER A 175 14.18 19.73 19.14
C SER A 175 12.78 20.22 18.77
N ASN A 176 12.66 21.51 18.45
CA ASN A 176 11.39 22.07 17.97
C ASN A 176 10.90 21.39 16.69
N ALA A 177 11.81 20.94 15.83
CA ALA A 177 11.44 20.20 14.61
C ALA A 177 10.84 18.83 14.93
N CYS A 178 11.41 18.10 15.86
CA CYS A 178 10.89 16.82 16.32
C CYS A 178 9.52 17.00 17.02
N LYS A 179 9.40 17.96 17.95
CA LYS A 179 8.14 18.28 18.62
C LYS A 179 7.03 18.67 17.63
N GLU A 180 7.37 19.46 16.60
CA GLU A 180 6.42 19.81 15.54
C GLU A 180 5.93 18.56 14.80
N LEU A 181 6.85 17.66 14.40
CA LEU A 181 6.48 16.42 13.71
C LEU A 181 5.65 15.48 14.57
N LEU A 182 6.00 15.31 15.84
CA LEU A 182 5.25 14.48 16.79
C LEU A 182 3.82 15.00 16.96
N ASN A 183 3.61 16.32 17.07
CA ASN A 183 2.27 16.89 17.14
C ASN A 183 1.47 16.69 15.83
N ILE A 184 2.12 16.79 14.67
CA ILE A 184 1.47 16.46 13.39
C ILE A 184 1.04 14.99 13.37
N GLN A 185 1.88 14.08 13.84
CA GLN A 185 1.53 12.65 13.91
C GLN A 185 0.36 12.39 14.85
N VAL A 186 0.29 13.09 15.99
CA VAL A 186 -0.86 13.02 16.91
C VAL A 186 -2.14 13.50 16.24
N ASP A 187 -2.10 14.64 15.53
CA ASP A 187 -3.26 15.15 14.80
C ASP A 187 -3.75 14.19 13.72
N LEU A 188 -2.82 13.64 12.93
CA LEU A 188 -3.12 12.66 11.88
C LEU A 188 -3.75 11.40 12.45
N ALA A 189 -3.19 10.89 13.54
CA ALA A 189 -3.67 9.71 14.20
C ALA A 189 -5.08 9.91 14.77
N ALA A 190 -5.31 11.03 15.49
CA ALA A 190 -6.63 11.38 16.01
C ALA A 190 -7.67 11.56 14.89
N THR A 191 -7.28 12.25 13.81
CA THR A 191 -8.13 12.41 12.62
C THR A 191 -8.56 11.06 12.04
N GLY A 192 -7.60 10.14 11.86
CA GLY A 192 -7.89 8.80 11.35
C GLY A 192 -8.85 8.02 12.25
N LYS A 193 -8.68 8.10 13.58
CA LYS A 193 -9.58 7.45 14.54
C LYS A 193 -10.98 8.03 14.51
N ILE A 194 -11.12 9.35 14.49
CA ILE A 194 -12.44 10.01 14.37
C ILE A 194 -13.11 9.67 13.03
N ALA A 195 -12.37 9.66 11.93
CA ALA A 195 -12.90 9.28 10.62
C ALA A 195 -13.42 7.83 10.59
N MET A 196 -12.85 6.94 11.38
CA MET A 196 -13.17 5.51 11.40
C MET A 196 -14.10 5.09 12.55
N THR A 197 -14.75 6.02 13.23
CA THR A 197 -15.59 5.76 14.41
C THR A 197 -16.54 4.58 14.24
N GLU A 198 -17.36 4.57 13.20
CA GLU A 198 -18.33 3.49 12.98
C GLU A 198 -17.62 2.13 12.87
N ARG A 199 -16.53 2.06 12.10
CA ARG A 199 -15.78 0.82 11.90
C ARG A 199 -15.07 0.35 13.17
N GLU A 200 -14.47 1.27 13.92
CA GLU A 200 -13.78 0.95 15.18
C GLU A 200 -14.76 0.39 16.23
N LEU A 201 -15.90 1.04 16.40
CA LEU A 201 -16.94 0.58 17.33
C LEU A 201 -17.50 -0.79 16.94
N LYS A 202 -17.76 -1.01 15.65
CA LYS A 202 -18.20 -2.31 15.14
C LYS A 202 -17.13 -3.39 15.36
N SER A 203 -15.89 -3.10 15.04
CA SER A 203 -14.77 -4.01 15.21
C SER A 203 -14.56 -4.40 16.68
N ALA A 204 -14.68 -3.42 17.58
CA ALA A 204 -14.58 -3.65 19.01
C ALA A 204 -15.71 -4.57 19.52
N TYR A 205 -16.94 -4.30 19.12
CA TYR A 205 -18.09 -5.14 19.49
C TYR A 205 -17.90 -6.59 19.01
N ILE A 206 -17.51 -6.77 17.74
CA ILE A 206 -17.27 -8.09 17.14
C ILE A 206 -16.19 -8.84 17.91
N ALA A 207 -15.06 -8.18 18.20
CA ALA A 207 -13.91 -8.79 18.87
C ALA A 207 -14.24 -9.19 20.32
N VAL A 208 -14.87 -8.30 21.09
CA VAL A 208 -15.19 -8.54 22.50
C VAL A 208 -16.25 -9.62 22.65
N ASN A 209 -17.25 -9.66 21.76
CA ASN A 209 -18.31 -10.68 21.77
C ASN A 209 -17.92 -11.97 21.03
N LYS A 210 -16.71 -12.04 20.46
CA LYS A 210 -16.17 -13.24 19.77
C LYS A 210 -17.13 -13.79 18.70
N LEU A 211 -17.73 -12.89 17.90
CA LEU A 211 -18.68 -13.27 16.87
C LEU A 211 -18.05 -14.21 15.84
N ASN A 212 -18.78 -15.24 15.42
CA ASN A 212 -18.35 -16.08 14.32
C ASN A 212 -18.44 -15.32 12.97
N LYS A 213 -18.03 -15.94 11.87
CA LYS A 213 -17.97 -15.26 10.56
C LYS A 213 -19.34 -14.75 10.11
N GLU A 214 -20.38 -15.56 10.18
CA GLU A 214 -21.74 -15.20 9.76
C GLU A 214 -22.29 -14.04 10.60
N GLN A 215 -22.16 -14.12 11.92
CA GLN A 215 -22.54 -13.06 12.86
C GLN A 215 -21.74 -11.78 12.63
N THR A 216 -20.44 -11.90 12.31
CA THR A 216 -19.58 -10.76 12.00
C THR A 216 -20.06 -10.04 10.75
N ASP A 217 -20.31 -10.78 9.67
CA ASP A 217 -20.79 -10.22 8.40
C ASP A 217 -22.17 -9.57 8.60
N ASP A 218 -23.10 -10.24 9.28
CA ASP A 218 -24.42 -9.68 9.59
C ASP A 218 -24.31 -8.38 10.41
N TYR A 219 -23.59 -8.41 11.53
CA TYR A 219 -23.43 -7.22 12.38
C TYR A 219 -22.75 -6.08 11.65
N PHE A 220 -21.69 -6.35 10.89
CA PHE A 220 -20.91 -5.33 10.21
C PHE A 220 -21.71 -4.59 9.13
N TYR A 221 -22.52 -5.32 8.34
CA TYR A 221 -23.26 -4.74 7.23
C TYR A 221 -24.66 -4.22 7.63
N ASN A 222 -25.31 -4.84 8.62
CA ASN A 222 -26.70 -4.52 8.97
C ASN A 222 -26.85 -3.61 10.19
N THR A 223 -25.82 -3.50 11.06
CA THR A 223 -25.85 -2.55 12.18
C THR A 223 -25.38 -1.17 11.73
N ARG A 224 -26.07 -0.14 12.16
CA ARG A 224 -25.65 1.27 12.00
C ARG A 224 -25.26 1.85 13.35
N ILE A 225 -24.16 2.59 13.37
CA ILE A 225 -23.78 3.42 14.52
C ILE A 225 -24.32 4.82 14.25
N ASP A 226 -25.06 5.34 15.21
CA ASP A 226 -25.58 6.72 15.12
C ASP A 226 -24.43 7.72 15.29
N ILE A 227 -24.19 8.51 14.27
CA ILE A 227 -23.18 9.57 14.24
C ILE A 227 -23.90 10.91 14.35
N PRO A 228 -23.79 11.63 15.47
CA PRO A 228 -24.50 12.90 15.67
C PRO A 228 -24.10 13.97 14.65
N THR A 229 -25.02 14.88 14.36
CA THR A 229 -24.74 16.09 13.56
C THR A 229 -23.61 16.89 14.23
N GLY A 230 -22.64 17.38 13.43
CA GLY A 230 -21.48 18.10 13.95
C GLY A 230 -20.44 17.21 14.62
N TYR A 231 -20.58 15.89 14.54
CA TYR A 231 -19.62 14.95 15.14
C TYR A 231 -18.18 15.22 14.72
N TYR A 232 -17.97 15.53 13.44
CA TYR A 232 -16.65 15.75 12.85
C TYR A 232 -16.10 17.17 13.06
N ASP A 233 -16.84 18.07 13.70
CA ASP A 233 -16.41 19.45 13.95
C ASP A 233 -15.08 19.57 14.71
N ILE A 234 -14.75 18.56 15.50
CA ILE A 234 -13.48 18.46 16.22
C ILE A 234 -12.26 18.49 15.29
N LEU A 235 -12.41 18.11 14.02
CA LEU A 235 -11.30 18.13 13.06
C LEU A 235 -10.79 19.55 12.79
N LYS A 236 -11.57 20.60 13.12
CA LYS A 236 -11.14 22.01 13.10
C LYS A 236 -9.93 22.28 14.00
N GLU A 237 -9.79 21.51 15.06
CA GLU A 237 -8.71 21.67 16.04
C GLU A 237 -7.40 21.05 15.56
N PHE A 238 -7.45 20.15 14.57
CA PHE A 238 -6.28 19.47 14.01
C PHE A 238 -5.73 20.22 12.80
N THR A 239 -5.37 21.50 13.00
CA THR A 239 -4.98 22.40 11.90
C THR A 239 -3.76 21.95 11.10
N SER A 240 -2.90 21.13 11.69
CA SER A 240 -1.69 20.62 11.04
C SER A 240 -1.99 19.71 9.84
N ILE A 241 -3.15 19.04 9.80
CA ILE A 241 -3.52 18.12 8.72
C ILE A 241 -3.67 18.80 7.35
N ASN A 242 -4.01 20.09 7.33
CA ASN A 242 -4.13 20.87 6.10
C ASN A 242 -2.88 21.75 5.84
N THR A 243 -1.70 21.25 6.14
CA THR A 243 -0.42 21.90 5.88
C THR A 243 0.49 21.02 5.05
N LEU A 244 1.43 21.60 4.29
CA LEU A 244 2.43 20.80 3.58
C LEU A 244 3.31 19.98 4.53
N LYS A 245 3.53 20.46 5.75
CA LYS A 245 4.32 19.74 6.75
C LYS A 245 3.67 18.43 7.21
N ALA A 246 2.36 18.25 7.00
CA ALA A 246 1.69 16.98 7.25
C ALA A 246 2.28 15.82 6.41
N LEU A 247 2.88 16.11 5.25
CA LEU A 247 3.57 15.12 4.41
C LEU A 247 4.75 14.42 5.12
N TYR A 248 5.31 15.01 6.18
CA TYR A 248 6.32 14.34 7.02
C TYR A 248 5.72 13.28 7.94
N GLY A 249 4.43 13.36 8.22
CA GLY A 249 3.76 12.45 9.14
C GLY A 249 3.60 11.07 8.55
N LYS A 250 4.13 10.04 9.21
CA LYS A 250 4.04 8.65 8.75
C LYS A 250 2.60 8.15 8.56
N TYR A 251 1.63 8.76 9.23
CA TYR A 251 0.23 8.39 9.12
C TYR A 251 -0.55 9.19 8.07
N TYR A 252 0.09 10.13 7.37
CA TYR A 252 -0.64 11.03 6.47
C TYR A 252 -1.33 10.27 5.33
N ALA A 253 -0.64 9.35 4.67
CA ALA A 253 -1.22 8.55 3.60
C ALA A 253 -2.39 7.70 4.11
N SER A 254 -2.21 7.02 5.24
CA SER A 254 -3.28 6.24 5.89
C SER A 254 -4.45 7.13 6.30
N THR A 255 -4.19 8.31 6.85
CA THR A 255 -5.25 9.26 7.26
C THR A 255 -6.08 9.73 6.05
N ILE A 256 -5.43 10.09 4.93
CA ILE A 256 -6.12 10.44 3.68
C ILE A 256 -7.02 9.29 3.21
N TYR A 257 -6.49 8.07 3.25
CA TYR A 257 -7.26 6.87 2.90
C TYR A 257 -8.46 6.67 3.84
N LEU A 258 -8.28 6.81 5.16
CA LEU A 258 -9.35 6.66 6.15
C LEU A 258 -10.43 7.74 6.01
N ILE A 259 -10.04 8.98 5.72
CA ILE A 259 -10.98 10.07 5.44
C ILE A 259 -11.89 9.73 4.25
N SER A 260 -11.41 9.01 3.25
CA SER A 260 -12.21 8.66 2.08
C SER A 260 -13.42 7.75 2.39
N PHE A 261 -13.46 7.12 3.57
CA PHE A 261 -14.61 6.33 4.05
C PHE A 261 -15.71 7.16 4.71
N LEU A 262 -15.44 8.45 5.01
CA LEU A 262 -16.49 9.33 5.52
C LEU A 262 -17.61 9.50 4.47
N PRO A 263 -18.88 9.40 4.87
CA PRO A 263 -19.97 9.74 3.98
C PRO A 263 -19.80 11.17 3.45
N ASN A 264 -19.85 11.36 2.13
CA ASN A 264 -19.61 12.69 1.50
C ASN A 264 -18.32 13.35 2.00
N SER A 265 -17.25 12.62 2.09
CA SER A 265 -16.00 13.00 2.78
C SER A 265 -15.47 14.39 2.46
N LEU A 266 -15.51 14.81 1.19
CA LEU A 266 -15.04 16.14 0.78
C LEU A 266 -15.95 17.26 1.28
N ASP A 267 -17.26 17.05 1.30
CA ASP A 267 -18.22 18.08 1.75
C ASP A 267 -18.18 18.21 3.26
N VAL A 268 -18.11 17.07 3.98
CA VAL A 268 -17.89 17.05 5.43
C VAL A 268 -16.60 17.80 5.79
N LEU A 269 -15.50 17.54 5.08
CA LEU A 269 -14.23 18.23 5.34
C LEU A 269 -14.30 19.71 5.03
N LYS A 270 -14.94 20.13 3.92
CA LYS A 270 -15.12 21.54 3.56
C LYS A 270 -15.93 22.29 4.60
N GLU A 271 -17.06 21.72 5.01
CA GLU A 271 -17.91 22.28 6.05
C GLU A 271 -17.16 22.37 7.38
N THR A 272 -16.52 21.27 7.78
CA THR A 272 -15.80 21.18 9.04
C THR A 272 -14.62 22.13 9.10
N LEU A 273 -13.75 22.16 8.08
CA LEU A 273 -12.56 23.02 8.07
C LEU A 273 -12.83 24.46 7.64
N GLY A 274 -14.07 24.77 7.23
CA GLY A 274 -14.46 26.09 6.74
C GLY A 274 -13.76 26.50 5.43
N THR A 275 -13.14 25.53 4.74
CA THR A 275 -12.43 25.76 3.48
C THR A 275 -12.44 24.48 2.64
N GLY A 276 -12.43 24.64 1.32
CA GLY A 276 -12.18 23.55 0.35
C GLY A 276 -10.82 23.66 -0.32
N GLN A 277 -9.89 24.42 0.26
CA GLN A 277 -8.58 24.69 -0.30
C GLN A 277 -7.47 24.33 0.68
N GLY A 278 -6.26 24.13 0.17
CA GLY A 278 -5.06 23.82 0.94
C GLY A 278 -4.49 22.45 0.65
N PRO A 279 -3.33 22.12 1.23
CA PRO A 279 -2.56 20.91 0.93
C PRO A 279 -3.33 19.61 1.10
N LEU A 280 -4.23 19.50 2.08
CA LEU A 280 -5.07 18.32 2.26
C LEU A 280 -5.98 18.08 1.05
N PHE A 281 -6.71 19.12 0.64
CA PHE A 281 -7.63 19.04 -0.49
C PHE A 281 -6.91 18.85 -1.81
N ASP A 282 -5.77 19.51 -1.98
CA ASP A 282 -4.90 19.33 -3.13
C ASP A 282 -4.41 17.87 -3.22
N ASN A 283 -3.99 17.29 -2.10
CA ASN A 283 -3.51 15.91 -2.08
C ASN A 283 -4.62 14.90 -2.41
N ILE A 284 -5.83 15.07 -1.83
CA ILE A 284 -6.98 14.20 -2.13
C ILE A 284 -7.32 14.28 -3.62
N LYS A 285 -7.40 15.48 -4.18
CA LYS A 285 -7.68 15.70 -5.61
C LYS A 285 -6.57 15.13 -6.49
N PHE A 286 -5.32 15.41 -6.14
CA PHE A 286 -4.15 14.88 -6.84
C PHE A 286 -4.17 13.36 -6.90
N ASN A 287 -4.37 12.69 -5.76
CA ASN A 287 -4.41 11.23 -5.68
C ASN A 287 -5.48 10.64 -6.60
N LYS A 288 -6.68 11.21 -6.59
CA LYS A 288 -7.78 10.77 -7.46
C LYS A 288 -7.41 10.87 -8.95
N LEU A 289 -6.90 12.01 -9.38
CA LEU A 289 -6.52 12.24 -10.77
C LEU A 289 -5.28 11.42 -11.16
N TYR A 290 -4.29 11.35 -10.29
CA TYR A 290 -3.07 10.57 -10.51
C TYR A 290 -3.38 9.08 -10.67
N GLN A 291 -4.23 8.52 -9.81
CA GLN A 291 -4.64 7.11 -9.92
C GLN A 291 -5.38 6.86 -11.23
N SER A 292 -6.31 7.74 -11.63
CA SER A 292 -7.00 7.63 -12.93
C SER A 292 -6.01 7.58 -14.09
N ILE A 293 -5.01 8.47 -14.11
CA ILE A 293 -3.97 8.47 -15.14
C ILE A 293 -3.17 7.16 -15.10
N LYS A 294 -2.79 6.70 -13.92
CA LYS A 294 -2.04 5.43 -13.73
C LYS A 294 -2.84 4.22 -14.21
N ASP A 295 -4.16 4.29 -14.15
CA ASP A 295 -5.09 3.29 -14.67
C ASP A 295 -5.38 3.47 -16.18
N PHE A 296 -4.46 4.13 -16.89
CA PHE A 296 -4.54 4.39 -18.33
C PHE A 296 -5.78 5.19 -18.76
N THR A 297 -6.28 6.06 -17.89
CA THR A 297 -7.37 6.99 -18.19
C THR A 297 -6.81 8.42 -18.21
N PRO A 298 -6.50 8.98 -19.40
CA PRO A 298 -6.01 10.35 -19.51
C PRO A 298 -7.03 11.37 -18.97
N LEU A 299 -6.53 12.52 -18.53
CA LEU A 299 -7.38 13.60 -18.04
C LEU A 299 -8.33 14.10 -19.12
N THR A 300 -9.60 14.29 -18.74
CA THR A 300 -10.61 14.96 -19.59
C THR A 300 -10.32 16.46 -19.73
N VAL A 301 -11.06 17.14 -20.61
CA VAL A 301 -10.94 18.60 -20.79
C VAL A 301 -11.28 19.32 -19.50
N GLU A 302 -12.33 18.88 -18.80
CA GLU A 302 -12.79 19.44 -17.51
C GLU A 302 -11.75 19.23 -16.43
N GLN A 303 -11.18 18.01 -16.32
CA GLN A 303 -10.12 17.68 -15.36
C GLN A 303 -8.83 18.47 -15.64
N ASN A 304 -8.48 18.71 -16.90
CA ASN A 304 -7.36 19.60 -17.24
C ASN A 304 -7.63 21.05 -16.83
N ALA A 305 -8.86 21.53 -16.92
CA ALA A 305 -9.24 22.87 -16.44
C ALA A 305 -9.14 22.95 -14.90
N GLU A 306 -9.49 21.88 -14.19
CA GLU A 306 -9.38 21.81 -12.72
C GLU A 306 -7.93 21.90 -12.21
N LEU A 307 -6.92 21.62 -13.03
CA LEU A 307 -5.51 21.73 -12.61
C LEU A 307 -5.17 23.16 -12.12
N LYS A 308 -5.84 24.17 -12.62
CA LYS A 308 -5.67 25.58 -12.22
C LYS A 308 -6.18 25.88 -10.79
N THR A 309 -6.94 24.98 -10.20
CA THR A 309 -7.54 25.17 -8.87
C THR A 309 -6.69 24.62 -7.73
N PHE A 310 -5.54 24.01 -8.03
CA PHE A 310 -4.60 23.59 -6.99
C PHE A 310 -3.97 24.80 -6.31
N SER A 311 -3.86 24.75 -4.98
CA SER A 311 -3.16 25.79 -4.20
C SER A 311 -1.64 25.72 -4.45
N SER A 312 -1.11 24.53 -4.73
CA SER A 312 0.28 24.34 -5.11
C SER A 312 0.41 23.99 -6.61
N PRO A 313 1.08 24.81 -7.42
CA PRO A 313 1.33 24.53 -8.84
C PRO A 313 2.05 23.20 -9.09
N ALA A 314 2.85 22.73 -8.14
CA ALA A 314 3.62 21.49 -8.28
C ALA A 314 2.72 20.25 -8.52
N TYR A 315 1.55 20.19 -7.91
CA TYR A 315 0.59 19.10 -8.17
C TYR A 315 0.07 19.13 -9.61
N ALA A 316 -0.26 20.32 -10.12
CA ALA A 316 -0.71 20.49 -11.52
C ALA A 316 0.38 20.11 -12.52
N GLU A 317 1.63 20.49 -12.25
CA GLU A 317 2.79 20.14 -13.09
C GLU A 317 3.01 18.63 -13.12
N MET A 318 3.00 17.96 -11.96
CA MET A 318 3.14 16.51 -11.86
C MET A 318 2.03 15.77 -12.61
N LEU A 319 0.76 16.18 -12.47
CA LEU A 319 -0.36 15.58 -13.20
C LEU A 319 -0.22 15.79 -14.70
N THR A 320 0.15 16.99 -15.13
CA THR A 320 0.37 17.31 -16.55
C THR A 320 1.46 16.44 -17.16
N GLN A 321 2.58 16.27 -16.46
CA GLN A 321 3.67 15.41 -16.90
C GLN A 321 3.22 13.95 -17.00
N THR A 322 2.59 13.41 -15.92
CA THR A 322 2.11 12.03 -15.89
C THR A 322 1.09 11.77 -16.99
N ASN A 323 0.19 12.72 -17.23
CA ASN A 323 -0.83 12.61 -18.29
C ASN A 323 -0.20 12.55 -19.70
N LYS A 324 0.82 13.37 -19.97
CA LYS A 324 1.57 13.30 -21.23
C LYS A 324 2.28 11.96 -21.40
N GLU A 325 2.88 11.44 -20.34
CA GLU A 325 3.58 10.15 -20.36
C GLU A 325 2.63 8.99 -20.61
N ILE A 326 1.45 8.99 -19.98
CA ILE A 326 0.47 7.91 -20.17
C ILE A 326 -0.15 7.94 -21.57
N ILE A 327 -0.47 9.11 -22.10
CA ILE A 327 -0.97 9.24 -23.49
C ILE A 327 0.06 8.65 -24.46
N LYS A 328 1.34 9.02 -24.30
CA LYS A 328 2.42 8.44 -25.13
C LYS A 328 2.53 6.93 -24.96
N LYS A 329 2.39 6.43 -23.73
CA LYS A 329 2.43 4.99 -23.46
C LYS A 329 1.26 4.26 -24.10
N ILE A 330 0.04 4.79 -24.03
CA ILE A 330 -1.14 4.23 -24.70
C ILE A 330 -0.91 4.11 -26.22
N GLU A 331 -0.37 5.16 -26.87
CA GLU A 331 -0.08 5.12 -28.30
C GLU A 331 1.00 4.09 -28.66
N LEU A 332 2.03 3.95 -27.83
CA LEU A 332 3.05 2.92 -28.00
C LEU A 332 2.47 1.51 -27.82
N ASN A 333 1.58 1.33 -26.85
CA ASN A 333 0.95 0.05 -26.55
C ASN A 333 0.15 -0.50 -27.74
N LYS A 334 -0.48 0.37 -28.53
CA LYS A 334 -1.23 -0.04 -29.75
C LYS A 334 -0.37 -0.78 -30.80
N ARG A 335 0.96 -0.66 -30.70
CA ARG A 335 1.92 -1.27 -31.65
C ARG A 335 2.59 -2.52 -31.10
N LYS A 336 2.34 -2.87 -29.84
CA LYS A 336 2.96 -4.02 -29.19
C LYS A 336 2.28 -5.32 -29.65
N THR A 337 3.05 -6.38 -29.66
CA THR A 337 2.66 -7.75 -29.99
C THR A 337 3.12 -8.71 -28.90
N GLY A 338 2.85 -10.00 -29.06
CA GLY A 338 3.24 -11.03 -28.10
C GLY A 338 2.15 -11.36 -27.07
N PHE A 339 0.96 -10.82 -27.24
CA PHE A 339 -0.22 -11.15 -26.45
C PHE A 339 -1.44 -11.34 -27.37
N THR A 340 -2.36 -12.20 -26.94
CA THR A 340 -3.62 -12.46 -27.63
C THR A 340 -4.79 -12.18 -26.68
N VAL A 341 -5.78 -11.44 -27.16
CA VAL A 341 -7.05 -11.28 -26.46
C VAL A 341 -8.03 -12.31 -26.97
N ASN A 342 -8.52 -13.14 -26.10
CA ASN A 342 -9.44 -14.22 -26.41
C ASN A 342 -10.84 -13.95 -25.86
N GLU A 343 -11.86 -14.38 -26.60
CA GLU A 343 -13.24 -14.38 -26.12
C GLU A 343 -13.60 -15.74 -25.52
N THR A 344 -14.44 -15.73 -24.49
CA THR A 344 -14.91 -16.95 -23.80
C THR A 344 -15.99 -17.69 -24.56
N GLY A 345 -16.65 -17.02 -25.55
CA GLY A 345 -17.85 -17.55 -26.21
C GLY A 345 -19.08 -17.56 -25.28
N GLN A 346 -20.20 -18.01 -25.81
CA GLN A 346 -21.44 -18.23 -25.05
C GLN A 346 -21.44 -19.65 -24.49
N VAL A 347 -20.88 -19.84 -23.32
CA VAL A 347 -20.81 -21.13 -22.63
C VAL A 347 -21.40 -20.99 -21.20
N SER A 348 -21.86 -22.11 -20.64
CA SER A 348 -22.30 -22.13 -19.24
C SER A 348 -21.13 -21.79 -18.30
N ASN A 349 -21.42 -21.40 -17.07
CA ASN A 349 -20.36 -21.11 -16.08
C ASN A 349 -19.54 -22.38 -15.77
N GLU A 350 -20.20 -23.56 -15.77
CA GLU A 350 -19.57 -24.86 -15.52
C GLU A 350 -18.59 -25.24 -16.63
N ASP A 351 -18.92 -24.92 -17.87
CA ASP A 351 -18.11 -25.25 -19.05
C ASP A 351 -17.04 -24.18 -19.33
N LEU A 352 -17.06 -23.05 -18.63
CA LEU A 352 -16.18 -21.92 -18.93
C LEU A 352 -14.69 -22.28 -18.86
N PHE A 353 -14.22 -22.81 -17.74
CA PHE A 353 -12.80 -23.16 -17.60
C PHE A 353 -12.40 -24.30 -18.53
N PRO A 354 -13.18 -25.40 -18.65
CA PRO A 354 -12.95 -26.41 -19.68
C PRO A 354 -12.87 -25.84 -21.09
N SER A 355 -13.75 -24.92 -21.47
CA SER A 355 -13.76 -24.30 -22.82
C SER A 355 -12.52 -23.45 -23.07
N ILE A 356 -12.02 -22.73 -22.04
CA ILE A 356 -10.80 -21.93 -22.12
C ILE A 356 -9.59 -22.84 -22.35
N ILE A 357 -9.37 -23.84 -21.51
CA ILE A 357 -8.18 -24.70 -21.58
C ILE A 357 -8.20 -25.62 -22.80
N SER A 358 -9.39 -26.02 -23.29
CA SER A 358 -9.52 -26.88 -24.47
C SER A 358 -8.98 -26.24 -25.74
N LYS A 359 -8.94 -24.90 -25.84
CA LYS A 359 -8.31 -24.17 -26.96
C LYS A 359 -6.80 -24.45 -27.08
N PHE A 360 -6.19 -24.89 -26.00
CA PHE A 360 -4.74 -25.10 -25.88
C PHE A 360 -4.40 -26.55 -25.53
N ARG A 361 -5.28 -27.48 -25.91
CA ARG A 361 -5.07 -28.92 -25.63
C ARG A 361 -3.80 -29.41 -26.32
N GLY A 362 -3.05 -30.27 -25.63
CA GLY A 362 -1.75 -30.74 -26.10
C GLY A 362 -0.57 -29.92 -25.63
N HIS A 363 -0.81 -28.76 -24.98
CA HIS A 363 0.22 -27.90 -24.44
C HIS A 363 0.16 -27.89 -22.90
N THR A 364 1.31 -27.67 -22.27
CA THR A 364 1.35 -27.37 -20.83
C THR A 364 0.96 -25.91 -20.59
N LEU A 365 0.04 -25.64 -19.65
CA LEU A 365 -0.42 -24.28 -19.38
C LEU A 365 0.05 -23.81 -18.00
N LEU A 366 0.50 -22.55 -17.94
CA LEU A 366 0.53 -21.77 -16.70
C LEU A 366 -0.66 -20.83 -16.70
N VAL A 367 -1.66 -21.10 -15.88
CA VAL A 367 -2.86 -20.26 -15.74
C VAL A 367 -2.68 -19.32 -14.54
N ASP A 368 -2.77 -18.01 -14.76
CA ASP A 368 -2.68 -16.96 -13.75
C ASP A 368 -4.06 -16.27 -13.63
N PHE A 369 -4.69 -16.44 -12.47
CA PHE A 369 -5.86 -15.64 -12.08
C PHE A 369 -5.35 -14.36 -11.42
N TRP A 370 -5.60 -13.23 -12.06
CA TRP A 370 -5.04 -11.95 -11.68
C TRP A 370 -6.03 -10.79 -11.81
N ALA A 371 -5.63 -9.58 -11.38
CA ALA A 371 -6.39 -8.36 -11.62
C ALA A 371 -5.45 -7.16 -11.80
N THR A 372 -5.91 -6.14 -12.54
CA THR A 372 -5.13 -4.92 -12.80
C THR A 372 -4.78 -4.14 -11.54
N TRP A 373 -5.66 -4.15 -10.54
CA TRP A 373 -5.47 -3.51 -9.23
C TRP A 373 -4.60 -4.32 -8.26
N CYS A 374 -4.28 -5.59 -8.60
CA CYS A 374 -3.52 -6.49 -7.73
C CYS A 374 -2.01 -6.18 -7.81
N GLY A 375 -1.48 -5.48 -6.83
CA GLY A 375 -0.05 -5.16 -6.71
C GLY A 375 0.86 -6.40 -6.73
N PRO A 376 0.61 -7.42 -5.88
CA PRO A 376 1.37 -8.68 -5.90
C PRO A 376 1.35 -9.39 -7.26
N CYS A 377 0.23 -9.37 -7.98
CA CYS A 377 0.13 -9.96 -9.33
C CYS A 377 1.09 -9.26 -10.31
N ARG A 378 1.12 -7.93 -10.30
CA ARG A 378 2.01 -7.13 -11.16
C ARG A 378 3.48 -7.37 -10.85
N THR A 379 3.82 -7.54 -9.59
CA THR A 379 5.18 -7.87 -9.15
C THR A 379 5.57 -9.28 -9.61
N ALA A 380 4.68 -10.25 -9.45
CA ALA A 380 4.90 -11.62 -9.90
C ALA A 380 5.08 -11.71 -11.42
N ASN A 381 4.25 -11.00 -12.21
CA ASN A 381 4.37 -10.97 -13.67
C ASN A 381 5.74 -10.45 -14.13
N LYS A 382 6.29 -9.42 -13.46
CA LYS A 382 7.65 -8.96 -13.74
C LYS A 382 8.71 -10.02 -13.39
N ALA A 383 8.54 -10.71 -12.26
CA ALA A 383 9.48 -11.75 -11.81
C ALA A 383 9.47 -12.99 -12.71
N ILE A 384 8.31 -13.32 -13.32
CA ILE A 384 8.15 -14.47 -14.22
C ILE A 384 8.75 -14.18 -15.62
N THR A 385 8.85 -12.94 -16.04
CA THR A 385 9.31 -12.57 -17.41
C THR A 385 10.64 -13.22 -17.81
N PRO A 386 11.71 -13.23 -17.00
CA PRO A 386 12.95 -13.92 -17.35
C PRO A 386 12.78 -15.44 -17.49
N MET A 387 11.93 -16.07 -16.68
CA MET A 387 11.61 -17.51 -16.79
C MET A 387 10.90 -17.82 -18.10
N LYS A 388 9.99 -16.96 -18.55
CA LYS A 388 9.31 -17.12 -19.86
C LYS A 388 10.32 -17.12 -21.01
N GLU A 389 11.30 -16.22 -20.98
CA GLU A 389 12.35 -16.17 -21.98
C GLU A 389 13.26 -17.41 -21.93
N GLU A 390 13.60 -17.88 -20.74
CA GLU A 390 14.37 -19.12 -20.56
C GLU A 390 13.61 -20.35 -21.09
N LEU A 391 12.28 -20.38 -20.95
CA LEU A 391 11.44 -21.51 -21.33
C LEU A 391 10.77 -21.32 -22.69
N LYS A 392 11.17 -20.35 -23.51
CA LYS A 392 10.51 -20.01 -24.77
C LYS A 392 10.49 -21.15 -25.81
N ASP A 393 11.48 -22.05 -25.76
CA ASP A 393 11.60 -23.20 -26.65
C ASP A 393 10.85 -24.45 -26.09
N LYS A 394 10.15 -24.31 -24.97
CA LYS A 394 9.32 -25.35 -24.37
C LYS A 394 7.87 -25.17 -24.79
N ASP A 395 7.14 -26.26 -24.84
CA ASP A 395 5.73 -26.28 -25.21
C ASP A 395 4.85 -25.84 -24.02
N ILE A 396 4.96 -24.56 -23.67
CA ILE A 396 4.25 -23.92 -22.56
C ILE A 396 3.47 -22.71 -23.07
N ILE A 397 2.18 -22.66 -22.74
CA ILE A 397 1.33 -21.50 -22.97
C ILE A 397 1.07 -20.80 -21.62
N TYR A 398 1.22 -19.49 -21.63
CA TYR A 398 0.95 -18.63 -20.47
C TYR A 398 -0.44 -18.01 -20.63
N LEU A 399 -1.38 -18.39 -19.78
CA LEU A 399 -2.79 -18.04 -19.86
C LEU A 399 -3.17 -17.18 -18.66
N TYR A 400 -3.80 -16.04 -18.94
CA TYR A 400 -4.17 -15.04 -17.94
C TYR A 400 -5.67 -14.83 -17.92
N ILE A 401 -6.29 -15.02 -16.74
CA ILE A 401 -7.73 -14.84 -16.56
C ILE A 401 -7.98 -13.71 -15.57
N THR A 402 -8.82 -12.75 -15.92
CA THR A 402 -9.25 -11.66 -15.06
C THR A 402 -10.75 -11.41 -15.17
N GLY A 403 -11.34 -10.82 -14.13
CA GLY A 403 -12.75 -10.39 -14.11
C GLY A 403 -12.94 -8.92 -14.51
N GLU A 404 -14.18 -8.47 -14.53
CA GLU A 404 -14.57 -7.08 -14.86
C GLU A 404 -14.17 -6.06 -13.83
N THR A 405 -13.77 -6.48 -12.62
CA THR A 405 -13.12 -5.59 -11.63
C THR A 405 -11.80 -5.02 -12.14
N SER A 406 -11.24 -5.61 -13.21
CA SER A 406 -10.17 -5.03 -14.03
C SER A 406 -10.83 -4.20 -15.14
N PRO A 407 -10.83 -2.85 -15.08
CA PRO A 407 -11.45 -2.01 -16.10
C PRO A 407 -10.86 -2.29 -17.48
N LYS A 408 -11.72 -2.36 -18.51
CA LYS A 408 -11.32 -2.82 -19.85
C LYS A 408 -10.12 -2.04 -20.41
N GLY A 409 -10.17 -0.72 -20.39
CA GLY A 409 -9.08 0.12 -20.92
C GLY A 409 -7.76 -0.03 -20.15
N THR A 410 -7.81 -0.19 -18.82
CA THR A 410 -6.65 -0.47 -17.99
C THR A 410 -6.06 -1.83 -18.34
N TRP A 411 -6.91 -2.85 -18.42
CA TRP A 411 -6.51 -4.22 -18.76
C TRP A 411 -5.88 -4.29 -20.17
N GLU A 412 -6.53 -3.76 -21.19
CA GLU A 412 -6.02 -3.73 -22.58
C GLU A 412 -4.63 -3.08 -22.68
N ASN A 413 -4.36 -2.07 -21.86
CA ASN A 413 -3.05 -1.41 -21.83
C ASN A 413 -2.01 -2.19 -21.02
N MET A 414 -2.40 -2.85 -19.92
CA MET A 414 -1.47 -3.61 -19.08
C MET A 414 -1.00 -4.91 -19.72
N ILE A 415 -1.89 -5.63 -20.42
CA ILE A 415 -1.56 -6.92 -21.07
C ILE A 415 -0.51 -6.77 -22.16
N THR A 416 -0.34 -5.59 -22.73
CA THR A 416 0.70 -5.35 -23.75
C THR A 416 2.13 -5.59 -23.24
N ASP A 417 2.33 -5.58 -21.93
CA ASP A 417 3.60 -5.89 -21.25
C ASP A 417 3.61 -7.31 -20.65
N ILE A 418 2.53 -8.09 -20.86
CA ILE A 418 2.35 -9.44 -20.30
C ILE A 418 2.09 -10.40 -21.47
N HIS A 419 3.17 -10.97 -22.04
CA HIS A 419 3.04 -11.86 -23.19
C HIS A 419 2.27 -13.14 -22.82
N GLY A 420 1.35 -13.56 -23.69
CA GLY A 420 0.52 -14.77 -23.52
C GLY A 420 -0.92 -14.59 -23.95
N GLU A 421 -1.77 -15.51 -23.53
CA GLU A 421 -3.18 -15.61 -23.89
C GLU A 421 -4.06 -15.00 -22.78
N HIS A 422 -4.88 -14.03 -23.11
CA HIS A 422 -5.64 -13.26 -22.13
C HIS A 422 -7.14 -13.44 -22.28
N PHE A 423 -7.82 -13.67 -21.17
CA PHE A 423 -9.27 -13.75 -21.06
C PHE A 423 -9.76 -12.74 -20.01
N ARG A 424 -10.76 -11.93 -20.38
CA ARG A 424 -11.46 -11.05 -19.45
C ARG A 424 -12.92 -11.52 -19.36
N VAL A 425 -13.24 -12.19 -18.27
CA VAL A 425 -14.54 -12.81 -18.02
C VAL A 425 -15.50 -11.85 -17.30
N THR A 426 -16.80 -12.10 -17.38
CA THR A 426 -17.80 -11.31 -16.65
C THR A 426 -17.67 -11.48 -15.14
N ASN A 427 -18.27 -10.59 -14.35
CA ASN A 427 -18.28 -10.71 -12.89
C ASN A 427 -18.95 -12.01 -12.40
N GLU A 428 -20.00 -12.45 -13.09
CA GLU A 428 -20.67 -13.72 -12.78
C GLU A 428 -19.76 -14.91 -13.05
N GLN A 429 -19.14 -14.98 -14.22
CA GLN A 429 -18.17 -16.00 -14.60
C GLN A 429 -16.96 -16.01 -13.64
N TRP A 430 -16.46 -14.82 -13.30
CA TRP A 430 -15.37 -14.69 -12.34
C TRP A 430 -15.74 -15.26 -10.97
N SER A 431 -16.90 -14.87 -10.44
CA SER A 431 -17.40 -15.36 -9.15
C SER A 431 -17.56 -16.87 -9.14
N PHE A 432 -18.08 -17.44 -10.23
CA PHE A 432 -18.19 -18.88 -10.40
C PHE A 432 -16.83 -19.58 -10.37
N LEU A 433 -15.84 -19.09 -11.14
CA LEU A 433 -14.48 -19.64 -11.15
C LEU A 433 -13.83 -19.57 -9.76
N MET A 434 -13.93 -18.43 -9.10
CA MET A 434 -13.38 -18.24 -7.74
C MET A 434 -13.97 -19.25 -6.75
N SER A 435 -15.29 -19.46 -6.80
CA SER A 435 -16.00 -20.40 -5.94
C SER A 435 -15.67 -21.85 -6.28
N SER A 436 -15.81 -22.25 -7.54
CA SER A 436 -15.65 -23.64 -7.99
C SER A 436 -14.23 -24.16 -7.74
N PHE A 437 -13.24 -23.29 -7.89
CA PHE A 437 -11.84 -23.64 -7.59
C PHE A 437 -11.39 -23.24 -6.19
N ASN A 438 -12.29 -22.80 -5.28
CA ASN A 438 -11.93 -22.31 -3.95
C ASN A 438 -10.72 -21.34 -3.99
N ILE A 439 -10.78 -20.37 -4.90
CA ILE A 439 -9.76 -19.32 -5.03
C ILE A 439 -10.13 -18.20 -4.07
N ARG A 440 -9.29 -17.98 -3.05
CA ARG A 440 -9.54 -16.99 -1.98
C ARG A 440 -8.93 -15.62 -2.24
N GLY A 441 -8.18 -15.47 -3.33
CA GLY A 441 -7.53 -14.22 -3.70
C GLY A 441 -6.62 -14.37 -4.92
N VAL A 442 -6.12 -13.24 -5.39
CA VAL A 442 -5.20 -13.16 -6.52
C VAL A 442 -3.83 -12.61 -6.07
N PRO A 443 -2.70 -13.06 -6.67
CA PRO A 443 -2.65 -14.03 -7.75
C PRO A 443 -2.96 -15.46 -7.30
N THR A 444 -3.53 -16.29 -8.18
CA THR A 444 -3.61 -17.73 -8.00
C THR A 444 -3.17 -18.42 -9.29
N TYR A 445 -2.30 -19.40 -9.16
CA TYR A 445 -1.68 -20.10 -10.28
C TYR A 445 -2.12 -21.54 -10.35
N PHE A 446 -2.42 -22.00 -11.59
CA PHE A 446 -2.55 -23.42 -11.90
C PHE A 446 -1.50 -23.82 -12.94
N VAL A 447 -0.99 -25.03 -12.83
CA VAL A 447 -0.30 -25.71 -13.93
C VAL A 447 -1.24 -26.79 -14.45
N VAL A 448 -1.48 -26.77 -15.75
CA VAL A 448 -2.33 -27.75 -16.43
C VAL A 448 -1.46 -28.54 -17.40
N ASP A 449 -1.57 -29.89 -17.36
CA ASP A 449 -0.82 -30.77 -18.26
C ASP A 449 -1.45 -30.81 -19.67
N PRO A 450 -0.79 -31.41 -20.67
CA PRO A 450 -1.29 -31.50 -22.04
C PRO A 450 -2.66 -32.17 -22.18
N GLU A 451 -3.02 -33.07 -21.26
CA GLU A 451 -4.31 -33.75 -21.20
C GLU A 451 -5.44 -32.87 -20.63
N GLY A 452 -5.09 -31.72 -20.02
CA GLY A 452 -6.03 -30.76 -19.45
C GLY A 452 -6.25 -30.95 -17.93
N ASN A 453 -5.42 -31.73 -17.25
CA ASN A 453 -5.54 -31.92 -15.79
C ASN A 453 -4.75 -30.85 -15.03
N ILE A 454 -5.34 -30.30 -13.96
CA ILE A 454 -4.66 -29.39 -13.06
C ILE A 454 -3.70 -30.19 -12.19
N THR A 455 -2.40 -30.04 -12.41
CA THR A 455 -1.34 -30.76 -11.70
C THR A 455 -0.75 -29.99 -10.52
N PHE A 456 -0.92 -28.68 -10.52
CA PHE A 456 -0.48 -27.78 -9.44
C PHE A 456 -1.47 -26.64 -9.26
N LYS A 457 -1.66 -26.20 -8.01
CA LYS A 457 -2.46 -25.04 -7.65
C LYS A 457 -1.87 -24.32 -6.45
N GLN A 458 -1.72 -23.01 -6.54
CA GLN A 458 -1.19 -22.17 -5.47
C GLN A 458 -1.82 -20.78 -5.47
N THR A 459 -2.38 -20.37 -4.33
CA THR A 459 -2.74 -18.97 -4.07
C THR A 459 -1.53 -18.22 -3.51
N GLY A 460 -1.29 -17.03 -4.03
CA GLY A 460 -0.05 -16.29 -3.82
C GLY A 460 1.05 -16.74 -4.80
N PHE A 461 2.06 -15.87 -4.99
CA PHE A 461 3.19 -16.18 -5.86
C PHE A 461 4.15 -17.16 -5.20
N PRO A 462 4.33 -18.39 -5.75
CA PRO A 462 5.15 -19.43 -5.11
C PRO A 462 6.66 -19.23 -5.30
N GLY A 463 7.06 -18.19 -6.04
CA GLY A 463 8.42 -17.99 -6.50
C GLY A 463 8.71 -18.65 -7.85
N VAL A 464 9.69 -18.09 -8.58
CA VAL A 464 10.04 -18.49 -9.95
C VAL A 464 10.51 -19.96 -9.99
N ASP A 465 11.35 -20.37 -9.05
CA ASP A 465 11.93 -21.73 -9.01
C ASP A 465 10.85 -22.80 -8.82
N THR A 466 9.89 -22.57 -7.92
CA THR A 466 8.76 -23.49 -7.72
C THR A 466 7.91 -23.57 -8.98
N MET A 467 7.60 -22.43 -9.59
CA MET A 467 6.79 -22.37 -10.79
C MET A 467 7.45 -23.11 -11.96
N LYS A 468 8.74 -22.86 -12.19
CA LYS A 468 9.55 -23.56 -13.19
C LYS A 468 9.57 -25.06 -12.96
N LYS A 469 9.80 -25.51 -11.71
CA LYS A 469 9.79 -26.93 -11.33
C LYS A 469 8.47 -27.61 -11.68
N GLU A 470 7.33 -26.98 -11.35
CA GLU A 470 6.02 -27.59 -11.59
C GLU A 470 5.66 -27.59 -13.09
N LEU A 471 6.05 -26.55 -13.86
CA LEU A 471 5.91 -26.56 -15.33
C LEU A 471 6.73 -27.69 -15.97
N MET A 472 7.99 -27.88 -15.56
CA MET A 472 8.84 -28.93 -16.11
C MET A 472 8.33 -30.34 -15.78
N LYS A 473 7.66 -30.52 -14.62
CA LYS A 473 7.00 -31.79 -14.29
C LYS A 473 5.80 -32.08 -15.20
N ALA A 474 5.00 -31.06 -15.52
CA ALA A 474 3.83 -31.22 -16.37
C ALA A 474 4.19 -31.45 -17.85
N LEU A 475 5.32 -30.90 -18.33
CA LEU A 475 5.85 -31.15 -19.68
C LEU A 475 6.32 -32.59 -19.92
N ASN A 476 6.67 -33.32 -18.86
CA ASN A 476 7.23 -34.68 -18.95
C ASN A 476 6.18 -35.78 -18.69
N LYS A 477 4.91 -35.38 -18.61
CA LYS A 477 3.77 -36.31 -18.54
C LYS A 477 3.22 -36.56 -19.92
#